data_78e9d1e8bd184637d1acec5b70af3965
#
_entry.id   78e9d1e8bd184637d1acec5b70af3965
#
_cell.length_a   1.000
_cell.length_b   1.000
_cell.length_c   1.000
_cell.angle_alpha   90.00
_cell.angle_beta   90.00
_cell.angle_gamma   90.00
#
_symmetry.space_group_name_H-M   'P 1'
#
loop_
_entity.id
_entity.type
_entity.pdbx_description
1 polymer ?
#
loop_
_entity_poly.entity_id
_entity_poly.type
_entity_poly.pdbx_seq_one_letter_code
_entity_poly.pdbx_strand_id
1 'polypeptide(L)'
;MPLFVIQKHKGTRLHYDFRLEMDGVLKSWAVPKGPSMNPADKRLAVAVDDHDLVYADYEGVIPPDTYGAGPVMVWDTGEYEDLAPGGYERGKIEVSLSGEKLTGKFALIRMKGRGEENWLLIKMKDGLETNEDVLSTEPNSVTSGKSLEEIAEEDPTPPPCAVKE
;
A
#
# COMPACT_ATOMS: atom_id res chain seq x y z
N MET A 1 -18.11 -3.47 -1.99
CA MET A 1 -16.86 -3.93 -1.34
C MET A 1 -15.89 -2.76 -1.27
N PRO A 2 -15.24 -2.55 -0.13
CA PRO A 2 -14.22 -1.50 -0.04
C PRO A 2 -13.01 -1.84 -0.90
N LEU A 3 -12.25 -0.81 -1.23
CA LEU A 3 -11.07 -0.98 -2.08
C LEU A 3 -9.78 -0.94 -1.28
N PHE A 4 -8.74 -1.57 -1.84
CA PHE A 4 -7.37 -1.35 -1.41
C PHE A 4 -6.53 -0.89 -2.58
N VAL A 5 -5.44 -0.20 -2.29
CA VAL A 5 -4.46 0.18 -3.29
C VAL A 5 -3.07 0.13 -2.66
N ILE A 6 -2.10 -0.27 -3.46
CA ILE A 6 -0.70 -0.19 -3.07
C ILE A 6 -0.01 0.69 -4.09
N GLN A 7 0.56 1.80 -3.61
CA GLN A 7 1.26 2.74 -4.46
C GLN A 7 2.76 2.67 -4.19
N LYS A 8 3.54 2.36 -5.22
CA LYS A 8 5.00 2.34 -5.15
C LYS A 8 5.46 3.77 -5.34
N HIS A 9 6.21 4.29 -4.37
CA HIS A 9 6.56 5.71 -4.33
C HIS A 9 8.04 5.88 -4.07
N LYS A 10 8.70 6.62 -4.95
CA LYS A 10 10.09 7.02 -4.76
C LYS A 10 10.13 8.48 -4.34
N GLY A 11 9.95 8.73 -3.03
CA GLY A 11 10.15 10.04 -2.44
C GLY A 11 11.62 10.20 -2.06
N THR A 12 11.90 10.50 -0.79
CA THR A 12 13.28 10.48 -0.28
C THR A 12 13.85 9.07 -0.38
N ARG A 13 13.00 8.07 -0.10
CA ARG A 13 13.35 6.65 -0.22
C ARG A 13 12.23 5.92 -0.94
N LEU A 14 12.59 4.82 -1.59
CA LEU A 14 11.60 3.93 -2.19
C LEU A 14 10.81 3.23 -1.09
N HIS A 15 9.49 3.27 -1.19
CA HIS A 15 8.61 2.52 -0.30
C HIS A 15 7.31 2.20 -1.02
N TYR A 16 6.49 1.37 -0.38
CA TYR A 16 5.18 1.02 -0.88
C TYR A 16 4.15 1.49 0.13
N ASP A 17 3.19 2.31 -0.32
CA ASP A 17 2.10 2.75 0.54
C ASP A 17 0.93 1.79 0.39
N PHE A 18 0.59 1.11 1.48
CA PHE A 18 -0.53 0.18 1.57
C PHE A 18 -1.72 0.95 2.13
N ARG A 19 -2.81 1.02 1.37
CA ARG A 19 -3.98 1.81 1.75
C ARG A 19 -5.24 0.97 1.70
N LEU A 20 -6.06 1.11 2.75
CA LEU A 20 -7.36 0.44 2.87
C LEU A 20 -8.45 1.47 3.02
N GLU A 21 -9.49 1.36 2.21
CA GLU A 21 -10.67 2.21 2.36
C GLU A 21 -11.41 1.83 3.64
N MET A 22 -11.50 2.77 4.58
CA MET A 22 -12.22 2.61 5.84
C MET A 22 -12.80 3.96 6.24
N ASP A 23 -14.05 3.97 6.67
CA ASP A 23 -14.69 5.18 7.21
C ASP A 23 -14.59 6.38 6.27
N GLY A 24 -14.69 6.14 4.97
CA GLY A 24 -14.71 7.20 3.96
C GLY A 24 -13.36 7.78 3.60
N VAL A 25 -12.27 7.20 4.07
CA VAL A 25 -10.89 7.64 3.75
C VAL A 25 -10.02 6.44 3.45
N LEU A 26 -8.78 6.70 3.00
CA LEU A 26 -7.76 5.68 2.82
C LEU A 26 -6.87 5.64 4.05
N LYS A 27 -7.06 4.66 4.92
CA LYS A 27 -6.12 4.37 6.01
C LYS A 27 -4.84 3.87 5.38
N SER A 28 -3.69 4.41 5.79
CA SER A 28 -2.45 4.24 5.04
C SER A 28 -1.28 3.81 5.91
N TRP A 29 -0.44 2.96 5.34
CA TRP A 29 0.80 2.49 5.98
C TRP A 29 1.92 2.53 4.95
N ALA A 30 3.06 3.11 5.32
CA ALA A 30 4.27 3.03 4.49
C ALA A 30 5.00 1.74 4.80
N VAL A 31 5.26 0.94 3.78
CA VAL A 31 5.93 -0.36 3.89
C VAL A 31 7.26 -0.26 3.16
N PRO A 32 8.37 0.00 3.88
CA PRO A 32 9.66 0.28 3.23
C PRO A 32 10.16 -0.85 2.32
N LYS A 33 9.95 -2.10 2.71
CA LYS A 33 10.41 -3.25 1.94
C LYS A 33 9.33 -3.82 1.02
N GLY A 34 8.14 -3.23 1.04
CA GLY A 34 7.02 -3.68 0.24
C GLY A 34 6.32 -4.92 0.81
N PRO A 35 5.15 -5.25 0.24
CA PRO A 35 4.41 -6.43 0.68
C PRO A 35 5.07 -7.71 0.19
N SER A 36 4.74 -8.83 0.85
CA SER A 36 5.24 -10.15 0.50
C SER A 36 4.10 -11.16 0.53
N MET A 37 4.13 -12.12 -0.37
CA MET A 37 3.21 -13.25 -0.38
C MET A 37 3.72 -14.44 0.43
N ASN A 38 4.90 -14.30 1.03
CA ASN A 38 5.52 -15.34 1.86
C ASN A 38 5.17 -15.08 3.34
N PRO A 39 4.47 -16.01 4.01
CA PRO A 39 4.10 -15.81 5.42
C PRO A 39 5.29 -15.67 6.39
N ALA A 40 6.48 -16.10 5.98
CA ALA A 40 7.68 -15.94 6.80
C ALA A 40 8.19 -14.50 6.82
N ASP A 41 7.78 -13.67 5.87
CA ASP A 41 8.22 -12.28 5.76
C ASP A 41 7.28 -11.37 6.54
N LYS A 42 7.76 -10.87 7.67
CA LYS A 42 7.01 -9.89 8.48
C LYS A 42 7.50 -8.51 8.12
N ARG A 43 6.69 -7.78 7.35
CA ARG A 43 7.09 -6.48 6.81
C ARG A 43 6.66 -5.36 7.74
N LEU A 44 7.61 -4.48 8.08
CA LEU A 44 7.28 -3.27 8.83
C LEU A 44 6.31 -2.41 8.00
N ALA A 45 5.25 -1.96 8.63
CA ALA A 45 4.26 -1.07 8.04
C ALA A 45 4.04 0.08 9.02
N VAL A 46 4.44 1.28 8.62
CA VAL A 46 4.37 2.46 9.48
C VAL A 46 3.09 3.23 9.14
N ALA A 47 2.19 3.38 10.11
CA ALA A 47 0.96 4.12 9.90
C ALA A 47 1.28 5.58 9.60
N VAL A 48 0.68 6.11 8.55
CA VAL A 48 0.84 7.50 8.12
C VAL A 48 -0.54 8.13 7.97
N ASP A 49 -0.58 9.42 7.62
CA ASP A 49 -1.83 10.16 7.55
C ASP A 49 -2.80 9.55 6.54
N ASP A 50 -4.09 9.72 6.83
CA ASP A 50 -5.15 9.28 5.92
C ASP A 50 -5.10 10.09 4.63
N HIS A 51 -5.50 9.45 3.54
CA HIS A 51 -5.65 10.12 2.23
C HIS A 51 -7.11 10.08 1.82
N ASP A 52 -7.50 11.02 0.97
CA ASP A 52 -8.84 11.01 0.37
C ASP A 52 -8.97 9.86 -0.62
N LEU A 53 -10.17 9.33 -0.77
CA LEU A 53 -10.43 8.18 -1.66
C LEU A 53 -9.98 8.42 -3.10
N VAL A 54 -10.09 9.66 -3.59
CA VAL A 54 -9.71 9.99 -4.97
C VAL A 54 -8.21 9.78 -5.23
N TYR A 55 -7.39 9.74 -4.19
CA TYR A 55 -5.96 9.49 -4.35
C TYR A 55 -5.64 8.06 -4.78
N ALA A 56 -6.59 7.14 -4.61
CA ALA A 56 -6.37 5.73 -4.92
C ALA A 56 -5.99 5.47 -6.38
N ASP A 57 -6.41 6.34 -7.28
CA ASP A 57 -6.13 6.19 -8.72
C ASP A 57 -4.91 6.97 -9.18
N TYR A 58 -4.27 7.71 -8.27
CA TYR A 58 -3.18 8.59 -8.66
C TYR A 58 -1.93 7.81 -9.07
N GLU A 59 -1.45 8.11 -10.27
CA GLU A 59 -0.17 7.62 -10.79
C GLU A 59 0.46 8.76 -11.58
N GLY A 60 1.73 9.07 -11.28
CA GLY A 60 2.41 10.17 -11.93
C GLY A 60 3.57 10.66 -11.10
N VAL A 61 4.02 11.88 -11.37
CA VAL A 61 5.14 12.49 -10.64
C VAL A 61 4.61 13.64 -9.80
N ILE A 62 4.74 13.53 -8.48
CA ILE A 62 4.38 14.62 -7.58
C ILE A 62 5.43 15.72 -7.75
N PRO A 63 5.01 16.99 -7.95
CA PRO A 63 5.95 18.09 -8.21
C PRO A 63 7.00 18.26 -7.14
N PRO A 64 8.24 18.70 -7.54
CA PRO A 64 9.38 18.73 -6.62
C PRO A 64 9.20 19.60 -5.38
N ASP A 65 8.36 20.62 -5.43
CA ASP A 65 8.14 21.53 -4.30
C ASP A 65 6.96 21.10 -3.42
N THR A 66 6.46 19.89 -3.63
CA THR A 66 5.28 19.38 -2.93
C THR A 66 5.69 18.28 -1.95
N TYR A 67 4.98 18.19 -0.84
CA TYR A 67 5.19 17.09 0.12
C TYR A 67 5.01 15.75 -0.59
N GLY A 68 5.98 14.84 -0.38
CA GLY A 68 5.97 13.54 -1.02
C GLY A 68 6.37 13.56 -2.49
N ALA A 69 7.13 14.58 -2.92
CA ALA A 69 7.57 14.71 -4.31
C ALA A 69 8.22 13.43 -4.85
N GLY A 70 8.03 13.18 -6.14
CA GLY A 70 8.62 12.05 -6.84
C GLY A 70 7.59 11.18 -7.54
N PRO A 71 8.05 10.14 -8.28
CA PRO A 71 7.14 9.27 -9.01
C PRO A 71 6.32 8.35 -8.10
N VAL A 72 5.06 8.18 -8.46
CA VAL A 72 4.10 7.32 -7.77
C VAL A 72 3.46 6.38 -8.80
N MET A 73 3.47 5.09 -8.50
CA MET A 73 2.88 4.06 -9.35
C MET A 73 1.74 3.36 -8.62
N VAL A 74 0.63 3.11 -9.30
CA VAL A 74 -0.39 2.18 -8.79
C VAL A 74 0.13 0.77 -9.02
N TRP A 75 0.78 0.20 -7.98
CA TRP A 75 1.44 -1.09 -8.10
C TRP A 75 0.44 -2.24 -8.07
N ASP A 76 -0.59 -2.14 -7.23
CA ASP A 76 -1.70 -3.10 -7.20
C ASP A 76 -2.94 -2.40 -6.65
N THR A 77 -4.11 -2.90 -7.05
CA THR A 77 -5.38 -2.38 -6.56
C THR A 77 -6.47 -3.42 -6.74
N GLY A 78 -7.54 -3.28 -5.99
CA GLY A 78 -8.67 -4.18 -6.07
C GLY A 78 -9.62 -3.96 -4.90
N GLU A 79 -10.51 -4.91 -4.69
CA GLU A 79 -11.42 -4.91 -3.56
C GLU A 79 -10.83 -5.75 -2.42
N TYR A 80 -11.32 -5.54 -1.21
CA TYR A 80 -10.95 -6.40 -0.10
C TYR A 80 -12.15 -6.67 0.78
N GLU A 81 -12.07 -7.79 1.50
CA GLU A 81 -13.06 -8.16 2.52
C GLU A 81 -12.41 -8.00 3.89
N ASP A 82 -13.11 -7.30 4.79
CA ASP A 82 -12.67 -7.15 6.19
C ASP A 82 -13.08 -8.40 6.96
N LEU A 83 -12.10 -9.20 7.36
CA LEU A 83 -12.34 -10.46 8.07
C LEU A 83 -12.44 -10.26 9.58
N ALA A 84 -12.09 -9.08 10.09
CA ALA A 84 -12.09 -8.79 11.52
C ALA A 84 -12.58 -7.35 11.76
N PRO A 85 -13.87 -7.07 11.59
CA PRO A 85 -14.39 -5.70 11.77
C PRO A 85 -13.98 -5.11 13.11
N GLY A 86 -13.61 -3.81 13.09
CA GLY A 86 -13.10 -3.14 14.27
C GLY A 86 -11.62 -3.40 14.54
N GLY A 87 -10.93 -4.08 13.62
CA GLY A 87 -9.52 -4.44 13.82
C GLY A 87 -8.58 -3.25 13.90
N TYR A 88 -8.89 -2.16 13.21
CA TYR A 88 -8.05 -0.97 13.24
C TYR A 88 -7.87 -0.45 14.67
N GLU A 89 -8.98 -0.32 15.40
CA GLU A 89 -8.95 0.17 16.78
C GLU A 89 -8.26 -0.82 17.71
N ARG A 90 -8.46 -2.12 17.50
CA ARG A 90 -7.84 -3.16 18.32
C ARG A 90 -6.37 -3.38 18.01
N GLY A 91 -5.89 -2.87 16.87
CA GLY A 91 -4.52 -3.10 16.46
C GLY A 91 -4.27 -4.44 15.78
N LYS A 92 -5.32 -5.07 15.26
CA LYS A 92 -5.20 -6.31 14.48
C LYS A 92 -6.23 -6.32 13.38
N ILE A 93 -5.79 -6.03 12.17
CA ILE A 93 -6.61 -6.01 10.97
C ILE A 93 -6.38 -7.31 10.22
N GLU A 94 -7.44 -7.98 9.78
CA GLU A 94 -7.34 -9.14 8.89
C GLU A 94 -8.23 -8.88 7.68
N VAL A 95 -7.65 -9.03 6.50
CA VAL A 95 -8.34 -8.75 5.24
C VAL A 95 -8.06 -9.85 4.22
N SER A 96 -8.98 -10.01 3.28
CA SER A 96 -8.77 -10.84 2.10
C SER A 96 -8.69 -9.90 0.89
N LEU A 97 -7.55 -9.88 0.23
CA LEU A 97 -7.31 -8.99 -0.91
C LEU A 97 -7.67 -9.69 -2.22
N SER A 98 -8.29 -8.95 -3.13
CA SER A 98 -8.60 -9.40 -4.49
C SER A 98 -7.93 -8.48 -5.50
N GLY A 99 -6.60 -8.42 -5.45
CA GLY A 99 -5.80 -7.64 -6.38
C GLY A 99 -5.34 -8.45 -7.58
N GLU A 100 -4.60 -7.81 -8.45
CA GLU A 100 -3.99 -8.48 -9.59
C GLU A 100 -2.70 -9.20 -9.20
N LYS A 101 -1.99 -8.67 -8.23
CA LYS A 101 -0.70 -9.22 -7.77
C LYS A 101 -0.82 -9.86 -6.40
N LEU A 102 -1.55 -9.21 -5.48
CA LEU A 102 -1.75 -9.72 -4.13
C LEU A 102 -3.15 -10.30 -4.02
N THR A 103 -3.23 -11.55 -3.61
CA THR A 103 -4.50 -12.25 -3.40
C THR A 103 -4.45 -12.99 -2.08
N GLY A 104 -5.63 -13.12 -1.44
CA GLY A 104 -5.76 -13.91 -0.23
C GLY A 104 -5.62 -13.10 1.05
N LYS A 105 -5.37 -13.80 2.14
CA LYS A 105 -5.48 -13.24 3.48
C LYS A 105 -4.19 -12.59 3.96
N PHE A 106 -4.33 -11.38 4.49
CA PHE A 106 -3.22 -10.63 5.10
C PHE A 106 -3.64 -10.14 6.47
N ALA A 107 -2.66 -10.01 7.36
CA ALA A 107 -2.86 -9.41 8.67
C ALA A 107 -1.98 -8.17 8.81
N LEU A 108 -2.53 -7.13 9.42
CA LEU A 108 -1.77 -5.94 9.87
C LEU A 108 -1.89 -5.92 11.39
N ILE A 109 -0.75 -6.05 12.06
CA ILE A 109 -0.72 -6.19 13.51
C ILE A 109 0.13 -5.07 14.10
N ARG A 110 -0.49 -4.24 14.96
CA ARG A 110 0.22 -3.17 15.65
C ARG A 110 1.20 -3.76 16.65
N MET A 111 2.44 -3.29 16.62
CA MET A 111 3.49 -3.79 17.49
C MET A 111 3.38 -3.17 18.87
N LYS A 112 3.36 -4.01 19.90
CA LYS A 112 3.27 -3.53 21.29
C LYS A 112 4.62 -2.99 21.72
N GLY A 113 4.61 -1.82 22.37
CA GLY A 113 5.82 -1.21 22.93
C GLY A 113 6.79 -0.65 21.90
N ARG A 114 6.36 -0.51 20.64
CA ARG A 114 7.20 -0.01 19.56
C ARG A 114 6.63 1.25 18.90
N GLY A 115 5.72 1.97 19.60
CA GLY A 115 5.01 3.11 19.05
C GLY A 115 3.73 2.66 18.36
N GLU A 116 2.70 3.50 18.45
CA GLU A 116 1.38 3.16 17.90
C GLU A 116 1.37 3.15 16.37
N GLU A 117 2.33 3.81 15.72
CA GLU A 117 2.44 3.87 14.27
C GLU A 117 3.08 2.63 13.67
N ASN A 118 3.74 1.79 14.45
CA ASN A 118 4.49 0.65 13.92
C ASN A 118 3.64 -0.62 13.93
N TRP A 119 3.40 -1.15 12.73
CA TRP A 119 2.63 -2.37 12.48
C TRP A 119 3.46 -3.35 11.68
N LEU A 120 3.01 -4.61 11.64
CA LEU A 120 3.58 -5.63 10.76
C LEU A 120 2.54 -6.06 9.75
N LEU A 121 2.93 -6.13 8.48
CA LEU A 121 2.10 -6.67 7.39
C LEU A 121 2.58 -8.08 7.08
N ILE A 122 1.68 -9.05 7.17
CA ILE A 122 2.03 -10.47 7.06
C ILE A 122 1.01 -11.19 6.20
N LYS A 123 1.50 -11.98 5.21
CA LYS A 123 0.63 -12.89 4.45
C LYS A 123 0.24 -14.06 5.34
N MET A 124 -1.04 -14.35 5.41
CA MET A 124 -1.54 -15.51 6.16
C MET A 124 -1.50 -16.76 5.29
N LYS A 125 -1.37 -17.93 5.92
CA LYS A 125 -1.41 -19.20 5.19
C LYS A 125 -2.85 -19.53 4.81
N ASP A 126 -3.14 -19.58 3.53
CA ASP A 126 -4.49 -19.82 3.02
C ASP A 126 -4.48 -20.60 1.70
N GLY A 127 -3.33 -21.15 1.31
CA GLY A 127 -3.18 -21.88 0.04
C GLY A 127 -2.73 -21.01 -1.11
N LEU A 128 -2.68 -19.69 -0.94
CA LEU A 128 -2.27 -18.74 -1.99
C LEU A 128 -0.88 -18.19 -1.76
N GLU A 129 -0.24 -18.56 -0.65
CA GLU A 129 1.12 -18.08 -0.33
C GLU A 129 2.15 -18.61 -1.31
N THR A 130 3.21 -17.83 -1.52
CA THR A 130 4.31 -18.21 -2.40
C THR A 130 5.62 -17.63 -1.87
N ASN A 131 6.73 -18.32 -2.19
CA ASN A 131 8.07 -17.84 -1.87
C ASN A 131 8.63 -16.89 -2.94
N GLU A 132 7.91 -16.69 -4.04
CA GLU A 132 8.35 -15.78 -5.08
C GLU A 132 8.33 -14.34 -4.58
N ASP A 133 9.36 -13.57 -4.97
CA ASP A 133 9.40 -12.15 -4.65
C ASP A 133 8.54 -11.40 -5.65
N VAL A 134 7.28 -11.14 -5.26
CA VAL A 134 6.30 -10.50 -6.13
C VAL A 134 6.76 -9.09 -6.56
N LEU A 135 7.58 -8.43 -5.76
CA LEU A 135 8.10 -7.11 -6.13
C LEU A 135 9.05 -7.18 -7.31
N SER A 136 9.78 -8.29 -7.46
CA SER A 136 10.70 -8.50 -8.57
C SER A 136 10.01 -9.10 -9.79
N THR A 137 9.04 -10.00 -9.58
CA THR A 137 8.37 -10.68 -10.70
C THR A 137 7.27 -9.83 -11.32
N GLU A 138 6.69 -8.90 -10.55
CA GLU A 138 5.58 -8.05 -10.98
C GLU A 138 5.88 -6.58 -10.66
N PRO A 139 6.90 -5.97 -11.30
CA PRO A 139 7.36 -4.64 -10.86
C PRO A 139 6.55 -3.47 -11.42
N ASN A 140 5.73 -3.69 -12.43
CA ASN A 140 5.12 -2.58 -13.19
C ASN A 140 3.72 -2.24 -12.72
N SER A 141 3.25 -1.04 -13.11
CA SER A 141 1.91 -0.54 -12.80
C SER A 141 0.82 -1.48 -13.32
N VAL A 142 -0.21 -1.73 -12.50
CA VAL A 142 -1.40 -2.46 -12.97
C VAL A 142 -2.31 -1.56 -13.78
N THR A 143 -2.15 -0.24 -13.69
CA THR A 143 -2.98 0.72 -14.42
C THR A 143 -2.41 0.99 -15.82
N SER A 144 -1.11 1.30 -15.92
CA SER A 144 -0.48 1.73 -17.18
C SER A 144 0.49 0.71 -17.77
N GLY A 145 0.92 -0.27 -16.99
CA GLY A 145 1.96 -1.21 -17.39
C GLY A 145 3.37 -0.64 -17.34
N LYS A 146 3.52 0.62 -16.92
CA LYS A 146 4.82 1.28 -16.90
C LYS A 146 5.63 0.91 -15.68
N SER A 147 6.97 0.96 -15.84
CA SER A 147 7.89 0.87 -14.71
C SER A 147 7.92 2.21 -13.95
N LEU A 148 8.45 2.20 -12.74
CA LEU A 148 8.58 3.43 -11.97
C LEU A 148 9.52 4.42 -12.68
N GLU A 149 10.57 3.91 -13.32
CA GLU A 149 11.51 4.72 -14.10
C GLU A 149 10.81 5.41 -15.27
N GLU A 150 9.90 4.71 -15.95
CA GLU A 150 9.13 5.32 -17.03
C GLU A 150 8.17 6.39 -16.52
N ILE A 151 7.55 6.16 -15.38
CA ILE A 151 6.67 7.15 -14.75
C ILE A 151 7.48 8.38 -14.34
N ALA A 152 8.69 8.19 -13.84
CA ALA A 152 9.55 9.29 -13.39
C ALA A 152 9.93 10.25 -14.53
N GLU A 153 9.84 9.82 -15.78
CA GLU A 153 10.13 10.67 -16.94
C GLU A 153 8.94 11.52 -17.37
N GLU A 154 7.77 11.33 -16.76
CA GLU A 154 6.58 12.11 -17.10
C GLU A 154 6.64 13.51 -16.50
N ASP A 155 5.87 14.43 -17.08
CA ASP A 155 5.74 15.76 -16.52
C ASP A 155 5.06 15.70 -15.16
N PRO A 156 5.51 16.50 -14.18
CA PRO A 156 4.86 16.51 -12.87
C PRO A 156 3.38 16.91 -12.95
N THR A 157 2.56 16.19 -12.20
CA THR A 157 1.13 16.48 -12.09
C THR A 157 0.75 16.49 -10.61
N PRO A 158 0.05 17.52 -10.14
CA PRO A 158 -0.37 17.54 -8.74
C PRO A 158 -1.31 16.38 -8.43
N PRO A 159 -1.20 15.76 -7.24
CA PRO A 159 -2.16 14.75 -6.85
C PRO A 159 -3.55 15.37 -6.68
N PRO A 160 -4.61 14.56 -6.81
CA PRO A 160 -5.98 15.08 -6.81
C PRO A 160 -6.45 15.59 -5.44
N CYS A 161 -5.70 15.31 -4.38
CA CYS A 161 -6.06 15.75 -3.04
C CYS A 161 -4.81 16.07 -2.25
N ALA A 162 -4.98 16.88 -1.19
CA ALA A 162 -3.89 17.16 -0.27
C ALA A 162 -3.71 15.98 0.69
N VAL A 163 -2.46 15.74 1.10
CA VAL A 163 -2.16 14.80 2.17
C VAL A 163 -2.62 15.42 3.48
N LYS A 164 -3.33 14.66 4.29
CA LYS A 164 -3.78 15.13 5.61
C LYS A 164 -2.67 14.90 6.62
N GLU A 165 -2.24 15.97 7.22
CA GLU A 165 -1.16 15.95 8.19
C GLU A 165 -1.65 16.12 9.62
#